data_b20a8220f9840134a1f2666a6da9a61b
#
_entry.id   b20a8220f9840134a1f2666a6da9a61b
#
_cell.length_a   1.000
_cell.length_b   1.000
_cell.length_c   1.000
_cell.angle_alpha   90.00
_cell.angle_beta   90.00
_cell.angle_gamma   90.00
#
_symmetry.space_group_name_H-M   'P 1'
#
loop_
_entity.id
_entity.type
_entity.pdbx_description
1 polymer ?
#
loop_
_entity_poly.entity_id
_entity_poly.type
_entity_poly.pdbx_seq_one_letter_code
_entity_poly.pdbx_strand_id
1 'polypeptide(L)'
;MPVRSVFIVLAVLVGVASAWLPAGSQEAGKVYRVGFLTNGTPGLYAPLLERFKLGLRELGYVEGQNIIVDYRFGEGSNERTEELAAELVRSNVDIIVAAAYGAFAAKKATTSIPIVFLSITDPIRFGFVSSLARPGGNMTGLTYTGIELNPKRLEMLREALPRATRFAALGTSKHSLWAHIVEELQAAARTARIQLQIVDAGASSPADIDAAFETISKGRPQGLLVLQYHQFVFELKRIVDLAARYRIPTIYELPYFPQAGGLMSYAGDSRHQWRRAAIYVDKILKGANPAELPVEQPTKYELVINKKAAHALGLTIPPSLLGRADQVIE
;
A
#
# COMPACT_ATOMS: atom_id res chain seq x y z
N MET A 1 85.54 64.00 1.56
CA MET A 1 84.84 64.17 2.85
C MET A 1 83.58 63.39 2.74
N PRO A 2 83.40 62.36 3.60
CA PRO A 2 82.36 61.33 3.35
C PRO A 2 81.00 61.66 3.96
N VAL A 3 79.95 61.42 3.21
CA VAL A 3 78.55 61.48 3.66
C VAL A 3 78.12 60.09 4.11
N ARG A 4 77.74 59.97 5.36
CA ARG A 4 77.22 58.72 5.96
C ARG A 4 75.77 58.53 5.58
N SER A 5 75.48 57.45 4.87
CA SER A 5 74.14 57.01 4.58
C SER A 5 73.61 56.23 5.79
N VAL A 6 72.46 56.64 6.33
CA VAL A 6 71.71 55.94 7.37
C VAL A 6 70.64 55.09 6.68
N PHE A 7 70.77 53.78 6.78
CA PHE A 7 69.70 52.86 6.36
C PHE A 7 68.66 52.73 7.46
N ILE A 8 67.46 53.21 7.17
CA ILE A 8 66.29 52.95 8.00
C ILE A 8 65.67 51.62 7.52
N VAL A 9 65.73 50.58 8.38
CA VAL A 9 65.04 49.31 8.15
C VAL A 9 63.59 49.48 8.64
N LEU A 10 62.66 49.54 7.71
CA LEU A 10 61.22 49.55 8.01
C LEU A 10 60.75 48.13 8.13
N ALA A 11 60.50 47.60 9.35
CA ALA A 11 59.88 46.28 9.59
C ALA A 11 58.39 46.41 9.36
N VAL A 12 57.92 45.84 8.27
CA VAL A 12 56.49 45.70 8.00
C VAL A 12 55.96 44.45 8.75
N LEU A 13 55.28 44.70 9.86
CA LEU A 13 54.51 43.71 10.58
C LEU A 13 53.20 43.41 9.79
N VAL A 14 53.19 42.35 9.01
CA VAL A 14 51.93 41.79 8.41
C VAL A 14 51.18 41.05 9.51
N GLY A 15 50.23 41.74 10.10
CA GLY A 15 49.25 41.13 11.01
C GLY A 15 48.26 40.23 10.23
N VAL A 16 48.41 38.90 10.34
CA VAL A 16 47.42 37.96 9.87
C VAL A 16 46.21 38.03 10.80
N ALA A 17 45.24 38.88 10.48
CA ALA A 17 43.92 38.83 11.10
C ALA A 17 43.23 37.57 10.63
N SER A 18 43.30 36.48 11.41
CA SER A 18 42.47 35.32 11.24
C SER A 18 41.00 35.74 11.47
N ALA A 19 40.32 36.07 10.39
CA ALA A 19 38.87 36.24 10.41
C ALA A 19 38.24 34.88 10.81
N TRP A 20 37.90 34.77 12.05
CA TRP A 20 36.97 33.74 12.51
C TRP A 20 35.63 34.08 11.84
N LEU A 21 35.36 33.44 10.70
CA LEU A 21 34.02 33.36 10.18
C LEU A 21 33.21 32.57 11.24
N PRO A 22 32.14 33.13 11.79
CA PRO A 22 31.26 32.33 12.61
C PRO A 22 30.79 31.18 11.72
N ALA A 23 31.07 29.95 12.13
CA ALA A 23 30.40 28.77 11.57
C ALA A 23 28.93 29.13 11.62
N GLY A 24 28.32 29.29 10.43
CA GLY A 24 26.93 29.66 10.34
C GLY A 24 26.17 28.69 11.24
N SER A 25 25.52 29.23 12.24
CA SER A 25 24.51 28.48 12.99
C SER A 25 23.51 28.00 11.94
N GLN A 26 23.62 26.74 11.56
CA GLN A 26 22.60 26.10 10.79
C GLN A 26 21.34 26.29 11.64
N GLU A 27 20.42 27.16 11.21
CA GLU A 27 19.13 27.30 11.84
C GLU A 27 18.65 25.88 12.08
N ALA A 28 18.36 25.53 13.32
CA ALA A 28 17.85 24.21 13.65
C ALA A 28 16.56 24.05 12.83
N GLY A 29 16.69 23.39 11.69
CA GLY A 29 15.60 23.24 10.74
C GLY A 29 14.40 22.65 11.47
N LYS A 30 13.20 23.07 11.12
CA LYS A 30 11.95 22.55 11.69
C LYS A 30 11.99 21.02 11.61
N VAL A 31 11.85 20.34 12.75
CA VAL A 31 11.67 18.89 12.81
C VAL A 31 10.19 18.60 12.61
N TYR A 32 9.85 17.99 11.49
CA TYR A 32 8.47 17.65 11.17
C TYR A 32 8.02 16.39 11.92
N ARG A 33 6.73 16.34 12.28
CA ARG A 33 6.13 15.17 12.91
C ARG A 33 5.08 14.54 12.00
N VAL A 34 5.29 13.30 11.61
CA VAL A 34 4.39 12.51 10.77
C VAL A 34 3.77 11.41 11.61
N GLY A 35 2.44 11.38 11.70
CA GLY A 35 1.73 10.23 12.25
C GLY A 35 1.53 9.17 11.17
N PHE A 36 1.93 7.93 11.42
CA PHE A 36 1.55 6.80 10.57
C PHE A 36 0.47 5.97 11.28
N LEU A 37 -0.63 5.67 10.58
CA LEU A 37 -1.79 4.98 11.16
C LEU A 37 -2.31 3.88 10.24
N THR A 38 -2.49 2.68 10.79
CA THR A 38 -3.16 1.55 10.14
C THR A 38 -3.82 0.62 11.14
N ASN A 39 -4.83 -0.14 10.74
CA ASN A 39 -5.36 -1.25 11.54
C ASN A 39 -4.57 -2.55 11.35
N GLY A 40 -3.51 -2.58 10.53
CA GLY A 40 -2.66 -3.74 10.34
C GLY A 40 -1.64 -3.93 11.45
N THR A 41 -0.76 -4.93 11.27
CA THR A 41 0.34 -5.22 12.19
C THR A 41 1.67 -4.66 11.67
N PRO A 42 2.67 -4.40 12.55
CA PRO A 42 4.00 -3.97 12.14
C PRO A 42 4.63 -4.89 11.07
N GLY A 43 4.54 -6.21 11.25
CA GLY A 43 5.13 -7.19 10.33
C GLY A 43 4.52 -7.13 8.93
N LEU A 44 3.20 -6.95 8.82
CA LEU A 44 2.50 -6.84 7.54
C LEU A 44 2.94 -5.59 6.76
N TYR A 45 3.12 -4.47 7.46
CA TYR A 45 3.44 -3.19 6.84
C TYR A 45 4.94 -2.91 6.70
N ALA A 46 5.82 -3.66 7.37
CA ALA A 46 7.27 -3.42 7.35
C ALA A 46 7.85 -3.26 5.93
N PRO A 47 7.56 -4.15 4.94
CA PRO A 47 8.12 -4.00 3.59
C PRO A 47 7.63 -2.73 2.86
N LEU A 48 6.41 -2.29 3.13
CA LEU A 48 5.81 -1.09 2.55
C LEU A 48 6.34 0.18 3.21
N LEU A 49 6.48 0.16 4.53
CA LEU A 49 7.09 1.25 5.30
C LEU A 49 8.53 1.51 4.89
N GLU A 50 9.31 0.46 4.58
CA GLU A 50 10.67 0.65 4.05
C GLU A 50 10.67 1.38 2.71
N ARG A 51 9.65 1.19 1.85
CA ARG A 51 9.49 1.94 0.60
C ARG A 51 9.12 3.41 0.85
N PHE A 52 8.24 3.66 1.82
CA PHE A 52 7.89 5.01 2.25
C PHE A 52 9.11 5.75 2.83
N LYS A 53 9.85 5.11 3.75
CA LYS A 53 11.10 5.65 4.32
C LYS A 53 12.16 5.92 3.25
N LEU A 54 12.28 5.03 2.26
CA LEU A 54 13.18 5.24 1.13
C LEU A 54 12.78 6.52 0.37
N GLY A 55 11.48 6.70 0.08
CA GLY A 55 10.98 7.91 -0.57
C GLY A 55 11.25 9.17 0.25
N LEU A 56 11.11 9.12 1.58
CA LEU A 56 11.45 10.23 2.46
C LEU A 56 12.95 10.56 2.41
N ARG A 57 13.82 9.54 2.47
CA ARG A 57 15.29 9.74 2.39
C ARG A 57 15.71 10.37 1.07
N GLU A 58 15.11 9.98 -0.06
CA GLU A 58 15.38 10.56 -1.39
C GLU A 58 15.00 12.04 -1.49
N LEU A 59 14.07 12.49 -0.64
CA LEU A 59 13.64 13.88 -0.52
C LEU A 59 14.40 14.66 0.56
N GLY A 60 15.41 14.04 1.19
CA GLY A 60 16.27 14.67 2.20
C GLY A 60 15.75 14.58 3.62
N TYR A 61 14.70 13.79 3.88
CA TYR A 61 14.20 13.55 5.24
C TYR A 61 14.94 12.39 5.89
N VAL A 62 15.48 12.63 7.08
CA VAL A 62 16.21 11.64 7.90
C VAL A 62 15.49 11.49 9.23
N GLU A 63 14.91 10.31 9.48
CA GLU A 63 14.19 10.02 10.72
C GLU A 63 15.09 10.20 11.94
N GLY A 64 14.61 10.93 12.94
CA GLY A 64 15.36 11.32 14.13
C GLY A 64 16.24 12.58 13.96
N GLN A 65 16.33 13.17 12.77
CA GLN A 65 17.06 14.43 12.53
C GLN A 65 16.13 15.57 12.17
N ASN A 66 15.47 15.52 11.02
CA ASN A 66 14.57 16.56 10.51
C ASN A 66 13.12 16.09 10.33
N ILE A 67 12.85 14.80 10.59
CA ILE A 67 11.52 14.21 10.62
C ILE A 67 11.43 13.16 11.74
N ILE A 68 10.29 13.11 12.40
CA ILE A 68 9.93 12.07 13.37
C ILE A 68 8.66 11.39 12.84
N VAL A 69 8.63 10.05 12.82
CA VAL A 69 7.46 9.28 12.42
C VAL A 69 6.91 8.51 13.61
N ASP A 70 5.71 8.89 14.03
CA ASP A 70 4.98 8.24 15.11
C ASP A 70 4.12 7.10 14.54
N TYR A 71 4.62 5.86 14.62
CA TYR A 71 3.93 4.67 14.09
C TYR A 71 2.84 4.18 15.03
N ARG A 72 1.63 3.95 14.49
CA ARG A 72 0.47 3.42 15.21
C ARG A 72 -0.17 2.28 14.43
N PHE A 73 -0.30 1.12 15.08
CA PHE A 73 -0.84 -0.11 14.53
C PHE A 73 -2.02 -0.59 15.38
N GLY A 74 -3.18 -0.74 14.77
CA GLY A 74 -4.40 -1.20 15.44
C GLY A 74 -4.50 -2.72 15.57
N GLU A 75 -3.58 -3.48 14.97
CA GLU A 75 -3.44 -4.94 15.11
C GLU A 75 -4.74 -5.72 14.86
N GLY A 76 -5.51 -5.30 13.85
CA GLY A 76 -6.79 -5.91 13.47
C GLY A 76 -8.01 -5.27 14.14
N SER A 77 -7.85 -4.45 15.19
CA SER A 77 -8.98 -3.77 15.84
C SER A 77 -9.23 -2.40 15.23
N ASN A 78 -10.47 -2.18 14.79
CA ASN A 78 -10.92 -0.88 14.31
C ASN A 78 -11.07 0.13 15.48
N GLU A 79 -11.58 -0.32 16.61
CA GLU A 79 -11.75 0.48 17.83
C GLU A 79 -10.40 1.01 18.31
N ARG A 80 -9.40 0.11 18.38
CA ARG A 80 -8.04 0.51 18.75
C ARG A 80 -7.45 1.50 17.76
N THR A 81 -7.72 1.33 16.45
CA THR A 81 -7.25 2.24 15.41
C THR A 81 -7.85 3.65 15.59
N GLU A 82 -9.13 3.76 15.99
CA GLU A 82 -9.78 5.04 16.27
C GLU A 82 -9.17 5.74 17.50
N GLU A 83 -8.87 4.99 18.57
CA GLU A 83 -8.16 5.53 19.75
C GLU A 83 -6.77 6.08 19.35
N LEU A 84 -6.02 5.32 18.57
CA LEU A 84 -4.69 5.70 18.07
C LEU A 84 -4.74 6.93 17.15
N ALA A 85 -5.80 7.08 16.32
CA ALA A 85 -6.02 8.29 15.56
C ALA A 85 -6.18 9.51 16.45
N ALA A 86 -6.99 9.40 17.51
CA ALA A 86 -7.17 10.49 18.48
C ALA A 86 -5.88 10.82 19.25
N GLU A 87 -5.04 9.82 19.55
CA GLU A 87 -3.70 10.04 20.14
C GLU A 87 -2.81 10.86 19.20
N LEU A 88 -2.75 10.55 17.91
CA LEU A 88 -1.96 11.30 16.92
C LEU A 88 -2.41 12.75 16.82
N VAL A 89 -3.73 12.99 16.85
CA VAL A 89 -4.27 14.36 16.85
C VAL A 89 -3.82 15.13 18.09
N ARG A 90 -3.88 14.51 19.28
CA ARG A 90 -3.40 15.12 20.54
C ARG A 90 -1.88 15.37 20.55
N SER A 91 -1.11 14.56 19.81
CA SER A 91 0.34 14.72 19.69
C SER A 91 0.76 15.85 18.75
N ASN A 92 -0.19 16.59 18.15
CA ASN A 92 0.05 17.71 17.25
C ASN A 92 1.00 17.33 16.10
N VAL A 93 0.74 16.22 15.41
CA VAL A 93 1.48 15.86 14.21
C VAL A 93 1.20 16.85 13.08
N ASP A 94 2.21 17.15 12.24
CA ASP A 94 2.06 18.06 11.10
C ASP A 94 1.21 17.42 9.97
N ILE A 95 1.21 16.07 9.87
CA ILE A 95 0.50 15.31 8.84
C ILE A 95 0.27 13.88 9.33
N ILE A 96 -0.81 13.25 8.86
CA ILE A 96 -1.10 11.82 9.08
C ILE A 96 -1.00 11.08 7.75
N VAL A 97 -0.17 10.05 7.70
CA VAL A 97 -0.17 9.04 6.62
C VAL A 97 -1.00 7.86 7.09
N ALA A 98 -2.11 7.59 6.43
CA ALA A 98 -3.09 6.63 6.92
C ALA A 98 -3.41 5.55 5.89
N ALA A 99 -3.22 4.27 6.24
CA ALA A 99 -3.45 3.14 5.35
C ALA A 99 -4.66 2.31 5.76
N ALA A 100 -5.39 1.79 4.77
CA ALA A 100 -6.56 0.95 4.96
C ALA A 100 -7.57 1.59 5.94
N TYR A 101 -8.05 0.86 6.98
CA TYR A 101 -8.99 1.42 7.94
C TYR A 101 -8.44 2.64 8.71
N GLY A 102 -7.12 2.77 8.82
CA GLY A 102 -6.50 3.95 9.43
C GLY A 102 -6.93 5.27 8.78
N ALA A 103 -7.23 5.27 7.46
CA ALA A 103 -7.73 6.46 6.78
C ALA A 103 -9.15 6.85 7.22
N PHE A 104 -10.02 5.89 7.51
CA PHE A 104 -11.35 6.13 8.07
C PHE A 104 -11.26 6.68 9.51
N ALA A 105 -10.39 6.08 10.32
CA ALA A 105 -10.14 6.53 11.68
C ALA A 105 -9.56 7.95 11.72
N ALA A 106 -8.58 8.26 10.88
CA ALA A 106 -8.00 9.60 10.77
C ALA A 106 -9.03 10.64 10.31
N LYS A 107 -9.85 10.32 9.30
CA LYS A 107 -10.95 11.18 8.84
C LYS A 107 -11.93 11.54 9.96
N LYS A 108 -12.27 10.55 10.80
CA LYS A 108 -13.16 10.74 11.96
C LYS A 108 -12.53 11.60 13.05
N ALA A 109 -11.20 11.50 13.23
CA ALA A 109 -10.48 12.16 14.32
C ALA A 109 -10.14 13.62 14.03
N THR A 110 -9.97 14.04 12.77
CA THR A 110 -9.58 15.40 12.42
C THR A 110 -10.11 15.86 11.07
N THR A 111 -10.43 17.15 10.97
CA THR A 111 -10.76 17.86 9.73
C THR A 111 -9.73 18.92 9.37
N SER A 112 -8.72 19.13 10.20
CA SER A 112 -7.70 20.18 10.03
C SER A 112 -6.29 19.65 9.74
N ILE A 113 -5.88 18.56 10.41
CA ILE A 113 -4.57 17.97 10.12
C ILE A 113 -4.61 17.32 8.74
N PRO A 114 -3.65 17.63 7.84
CA PRO A 114 -3.55 16.98 6.54
C PRO A 114 -3.44 15.46 6.64
N ILE A 115 -4.14 14.75 5.77
CA ILE A 115 -4.11 13.28 5.71
C ILE A 115 -3.72 12.83 4.31
N VAL A 116 -2.65 12.03 4.22
CA VAL A 116 -2.29 11.29 3.01
C VAL A 116 -2.77 9.85 3.17
N PHE A 117 -3.84 9.50 2.48
CA PHE A 117 -4.35 8.13 2.53
C PHE A 117 -3.66 7.20 1.53
N LEU A 118 -3.57 5.92 1.90
CA LEU A 118 -3.04 4.81 1.10
C LEU A 118 -3.99 3.62 1.16
N SER A 119 -3.97 2.80 0.12
CA SER A 119 -4.74 1.54 0.09
C SER A 119 -6.26 1.73 0.23
N ILE A 120 -6.79 2.80 -0.37
CA ILE A 120 -8.23 3.11 -0.45
C ILE A 120 -8.70 2.91 -1.89
N THR A 121 -9.76 2.14 -2.10
CA THR A 121 -10.26 1.82 -3.44
C THR A 121 -11.09 2.95 -4.04
N ASP A 122 -12.11 3.44 -3.36
CA ASP A 122 -13.02 4.49 -3.84
C ASP A 122 -13.11 5.65 -2.86
N PRO A 123 -12.16 6.61 -2.88
CA PRO A 123 -12.13 7.71 -1.93
C PRO A 123 -13.29 8.71 -2.13
N ILE A 124 -13.92 8.77 -3.32
CA ILE A 124 -15.06 9.63 -3.58
C ILE A 124 -16.30 9.04 -2.87
N ARG A 125 -16.59 7.77 -3.09
CA ARG A 125 -17.73 7.09 -2.48
C ARG A 125 -17.64 7.09 -0.95
N PHE A 126 -16.44 6.93 -0.38
CA PHE A 126 -16.21 7.02 1.06
C PHE A 126 -16.19 8.46 1.59
N GLY A 127 -16.38 9.44 0.72
CA GLY A 127 -16.42 10.85 1.07
C GLY A 127 -15.08 11.37 1.62
N PHE A 128 -13.96 10.78 1.21
CA PHE A 128 -12.64 11.29 1.58
C PHE A 128 -12.29 12.52 0.76
N VAL A 129 -12.69 12.53 -0.50
CA VAL A 129 -12.45 13.60 -1.46
C VAL A 129 -13.68 13.86 -2.31
N SER A 130 -13.83 15.10 -2.80
CA SER A 130 -14.94 15.48 -3.69
C SER A 130 -14.74 14.95 -5.11
N SER A 131 -13.47 14.92 -5.56
CA SER A 131 -13.04 14.33 -6.83
C SER A 131 -11.58 13.94 -6.75
N LEU A 132 -11.11 13.07 -7.66
CA LEU A 132 -9.69 12.70 -7.71
C LEU A 132 -8.81 13.88 -8.13
N ALA A 133 -9.28 14.74 -9.03
CA ALA A 133 -8.54 15.89 -9.53
C ALA A 133 -8.46 17.05 -8.51
N ARG A 134 -9.50 17.23 -7.71
CA ARG A 134 -9.59 18.28 -6.66
C ARG A 134 -10.24 17.69 -5.40
N PRO A 135 -9.43 17.22 -4.45
CA PRO A 135 -9.92 16.59 -3.22
C PRO A 135 -10.89 17.46 -2.41
N GLY A 136 -10.60 18.75 -2.25
CA GLY A 136 -11.51 19.75 -1.66
C GLY A 136 -11.54 19.78 -0.13
N GLY A 137 -10.74 18.96 0.56
CA GLY A 137 -10.67 18.89 2.03
C GLY A 137 -9.25 18.73 2.54
N ASN A 138 -9.10 18.23 3.77
CA ASN A 138 -7.79 17.95 4.37
C ASN A 138 -7.19 16.60 3.97
N MET A 139 -7.84 15.84 3.07
CA MET A 139 -7.42 14.51 2.64
C MET A 139 -7.01 14.49 1.18
N THR A 140 -5.89 13.84 0.88
CA THR A 140 -5.44 13.46 -0.45
C THR A 140 -4.68 12.15 -0.36
N GLY A 141 -4.16 11.61 -1.44
CA GLY A 141 -3.35 10.39 -1.37
C GLY A 141 -3.31 9.56 -2.63
N LEU A 142 -3.13 8.25 -2.44
CA LEU A 142 -2.99 7.29 -3.51
C LEU A 142 -4.02 6.18 -3.35
N THR A 143 -4.86 6.01 -4.39
CA THR A 143 -5.86 4.95 -4.39
C THR A 143 -5.23 3.59 -4.64
N TYR A 144 -5.97 2.58 -4.28
CA TYR A 144 -5.67 1.20 -4.61
C TYR A 144 -6.73 0.70 -5.59
N THR A 145 -6.31 0.17 -6.72
CA THR A 145 -7.20 -0.48 -7.69
C THR A 145 -7.28 -1.96 -7.35
N GLY A 146 -8.34 -2.35 -6.70
CA GLY A 146 -8.53 -3.74 -6.25
C GLY A 146 -9.70 -4.41 -6.93
N ILE A 147 -10.87 -3.86 -6.73
CA ILE A 147 -12.16 -4.43 -7.17
C ILE A 147 -12.25 -4.41 -8.70
N GLU A 148 -11.88 -3.32 -9.32
CA GLU A 148 -11.91 -3.10 -10.78
C GLU A 148 -11.02 -4.09 -11.54
N LEU A 149 -10.07 -4.73 -10.85
CA LEU A 149 -9.22 -5.77 -11.43
C LEU A 149 -9.80 -7.18 -11.34
N ASN A 150 -10.92 -7.39 -10.66
CA ASN A 150 -11.50 -8.73 -10.52
C ASN A 150 -11.85 -9.39 -11.86
N PRO A 151 -12.43 -8.70 -12.86
CA PRO A 151 -12.62 -9.27 -14.19
C PRO A 151 -11.29 -9.67 -14.84
N LYS A 152 -10.25 -8.86 -14.68
CA LYS A 152 -8.91 -9.15 -15.23
C LYS A 152 -8.24 -10.33 -14.54
N ARG A 153 -8.39 -10.44 -13.22
CA ARG A 153 -7.92 -11.62 -12.46
C ARG A 153 -8.60 -12.88 -12.95
N LEU A 154 -9.92 -12.84 -13.16
CA LEU A 154 -10.67 -13.96 -13.69
C LEU A 154 -10.20 -14.35 -15.11
N GLU A 155 -9.93 -13.38 -15.97
CA GLU A 155 -9.33 -13.59 -17.30
C GLU A 155 -7.97 -14.30 -17.21
N MET A 156 -7.08 -13.82 -16.34
CA MET A 156 -5.76 -14.41 -16.12
C MET A 156 -5.84 -15.84 -15.56
N LEU A 157 -6.76 -16.08 -14.63
CA LEU A 157 -6.99 -17.43 -14.11
C LEU A 157 -7.47 -18.38 -15.20
N ARG A 158 -8.35 -17.92 -16.09
CA ARG A 158 -8.78 -18.69 -17.28
C ARG A 158 -7.64 -18.96 -18.26
N GLU A 159 -6.78 -17.98 -18.49
CA GLU A 159 -5.60 -18.15 -19.33
C GLU A 159 -4.66 -19.22 -18.75
N ALA A 160 -4.49 -19.25 -17.41
CA ALA A 160 -3.73 -20.31 -16.74
C ALA A 160 -4.42 -21.68 -16.84
N LEU A 161 -5.74 -21.71 -17.05
CA LEU A 161 -6.59 -22.91 -17.02
C LEU A 161 -7.49 -22.98 -18.27
N PRO A 162 -6.93 -23.13 -19.49
CA PRO A 162 -7.68 -22.89 -20.74
C PRO A 162 -8.83 -23.88 -20.98
N ARG A 163 -8.83 -25.04 -20.31
CA ARG A 163 -9.89 -26.06 -20.40
C ARG A 163 -10.95 -25.93 -19.28
N ALA A 164 -10.75 -25.00 -18.34
CA ALA A 164 -11.66 -24.83 -17.21
C ALA A 164 -12.91 -24.04 -17.63
N THR A 165 -14.06 -24.52 -17.15
CA THR A 165 -15.37 -23.90 -17.38
C THR A 165 -16.11 -23.59 -16.08
N ARG A 166 -15.66 -24.13 -14.94
CA ARG A 166 -16.24 -23.90 -13.62
C ARG A 166 -15.23 -23.20 -12.72
N PHE A 167 -15.61 -22.05 -12.21
CA PHE A 167 -14.81 -21.24 -11.31
C PHE A 167 -15.60 -20.91 -10.05
N ALA A 168 -14.89 -20.56 -9.00
CA ALA A 168 -15.49 -20.00 -7.80
C ALA A 168 -14.84 -18.64 -7.48
N ALA A 169 -15.57 -17.79 -6.75
CA ALA A 169 -15.05 -16.59 -6.13
C ALA A 169 -15.37 -16.62 -4.63
N LEU A 170 -14.36 -16.43 -3.80
CA LEU A 170 -14.47 -16.30 -2.36
C LEU A 170 -14.45 -14.82 -1.99
N GLY A 171 -15.48 -14.34 -1.31
CA GLY A 171 -15.56 -12.97 -0.82
C GLY A 171 -16.40 -12.89 0.45
N THR A 172 -16.87 -11.71 0.81
CA THR A 172 -17.74 -11.53 1.97
C THR A 172 -18.77 -10.43 1.74
N SER A 173 -20.02 -10.69 2.17
CA SER A 173 -21.12 -9.73 2.19
C SER A 173 -20.87 -8.57 3.18
N LYS A 174 -19.87 -8.66 4.05
CA LYS A 174 -19.43 -7.56 4.90
C LYS A 174 -18.66 -6.47 4.14
N HIS A 175 -18.23 -6.76 2.92
CA HIS A 175 -17.60 -5.74 2.06
C HIS A 175 -18.66 -4.74 1.57
N SER A 176 -18.43 -3.44 1.76
CA SER A 176 -19.40 -2.39 1.42
C SER A 176 -19.80 -2.32 -0.06
N LEU A 177 -18.97 -2.87 -0.95
CA LEU A 177 -19.20 -2.97 -2.39
C LEU A 177 -19.63 -4.36 -2.85
N TRP A 178 -20.02 -5.24 -1.93
CA TRP A 178 -20.32 -6.65 -2.24
C TRP A 178 -21.27 -6.83 -3.41
N ALA A 179 -22.41 -6.15 -3.40
CA ALA A 179 -23.40 -6.27 -4.46
C ALA A 179 -22.84 -5.89 -5.84
N HIS A 180 -22.06 -4.82 -5.89
CA HIS A 180 -21.41 -4.36 -7.11
C HIS A 180 -20.35 -5.36 -7.60
N ILE A 181 -19.52 -5.89 -6.71
CA ILE A 181 -18.50 -6.91 -7.03
C ILE A 181 -19.15 -8.16 -7.61
N VAL A 182 -20.25 -8.62 -6.99
CA VAL A 182 -21.02 -9.80 -7.44
C VAL A 182 -21.57 -9.57 -8.84
N GLU A 183 -22.18 -8.40 -9.09
CA GLU A 183 -22.76 -8.04 -10.40
C GLU A 183 -21.70 -8.01 -11.50
N GLU A 184 -20.57 -7.33 -11.26
CA GLU A 184 -19.45 -7.26 -12.21
C GLU A 184 -18.87 -8.64 -12.53
N LEU A 185 -18.64 -9.47 -11.51
CA LEU A 185 -18.10 -10.80 -11.71
C LEU A 185 -19.06 -11.72 -12.46
N GLN A 186 -20.35 -11.63 -12.18
CA GLN A 186 -21.36 -12.39 -12.92
C GLN A 186 -21.45 -11.92 -14.38
N ALA A 187 -21.33 -10.61 -14.65
CA ALA A 187 -21.27 -10.09 -16.01
C ALA A 187 -20.02 -10.59 -16.76
N ALA A 188 -18.85 -10.54 -16.10
CA ALA A 188 -17.61 -11.07 -16.65
C ALA A 188 -17.69 -12.57 -16.94
N ALA A 189 -18.30 -13.36 -16.04
CA ALA A 189 -18.51 -14.80 -16.21
C ALA A 189 -19.42 -15.12 -17.40
N ARG A 190 -20.53 -14.36 -17.57
CA ARG A 190 -21.41 -14.49 -18.76
C ARG A 190 -20.67 -14.21 -20.05
N THR A 191 -19.94 -13.09 -20.11
CA THR A 191 -19.13 -12.73 -21.28
C THR A 191 -18.09 -13.79 -21.60
N ALA A 192 -17.47 -14.35 -20.57
CA ALA A 192 -16.47 -15.38 -20.67
C ALA A 192 -17.04 -16.79 -20.93
N ARG A 193 -18.37 -16.96 -20.90
CA ARG A 193 -19.09 -18.26 -21.04
C ARG A 193 -18.60 -19.32 -20.05
N ILE A 194 -18.45 -18.94 -18.77
CA ILE A 194 -18.05 -19.82 -17.68
C ILE A 194 -19.11 -19.85 -16.58
N GLN A 195 -19.12 -20.92 -15.80
CA GLN A 195 -19.90 -21.01 -14.58
C GLN A 195 -19.08 -20.41 -13.45
N LEU A 196 -19.65 -19.48 -12.70
CA LEU A 196 -19.02 -18.84 -11.55
C LEU A 196 -19.89 -18.98 -10.30
N GLN A 197 -19.42 -19.77 -9.34
CA GLN A 197 -19.99 -19.86 -8.01
C GLN A 197 -19.40 -18.75 -7.14
N ILE A 198 -20.23 -17.88 -6.57
CA ILE A 198 -19.78 -16.85 -5.61
C ILE A 198 -20.14 -17.34 -4.21
N VAL A 199 -19.15 -17.40 -3.32
CA VAL A 199 -19.29 -17.90 -1.96
C VAL A 199 -18.96 -16.79 -0.98
N ASP A 200 -19.89 -16.56 -0.06
CA ASP A 200 -19.77 -15.59 1.03
C ASP A 200 -19.12 -16.26 2.26
N ALA A 201 -18.00 -15.71 2.70
CA ALA A 201 -17.30 -16.13 3.92
C ALA A 201 -17.81 -15.41 5.18
N GLY A 202 -19.01 -14.84 5.17
CA GLY A 202 -19.66 -14.26 6.34
C GLY A 202 -18.81 -13.20 7.04
N ALA A 203 -18.52 -13.38 8.33
CA ALA A 203 -17.67 -12.49 9.12
C ALA A 203 -16.16 -12.68 8.84
N SER A 204 -15.80 -13.66 8.01
CA SER A 204 -14.42 -14.02 7.65
C SER A 204 -13.58 -14.48 8.85
N SER A 205 -14.23 -15.05 9.86
CA SER A 205 -13.53 -15.77 10.92
C SER A 205 -12.86 -17.04 10.36
N PRO A 206 -11.89 -17.64 11.07
CA PRO A 206 -11.32 -18.94 10.68
C PRO A 206 -12.38 -20.00 10.34
N ALA A 207 -13.44 -20.12 11.13
CA ALA A 207 -14.51 -21.08 10.92
C ALA A 207 -15.36 -20.74 9.68
N ASP A 208 -15.65 -19.47 9.44
CA ASP A 208 -16.39 -19.03 8.25
C ASP A 208 -15.62 -19.33 6.96
N ILE A 209 -14.30 -19.11 6.98
CA ILE A 209 -13.43 -19.41 5.85
C ILE A 209 -13.38 -20.91 5.58
N ASP A 210 -13.25 -21.75 6.62
CA ASP A 210 -13.28 -23.20 6.49
C ASP A 210 -14.61 -23.68 5.86
N ALA A 211 -15.75 -23.20 6.37
CA ALA A 211 -17.08 -23.51 5.84
C ALA A 211 -17.28 -23.03 4.39
N ALA A 212 -16.71 -21.85 4.06
CA ALA A 212 -16.74 -21.34 2.69
C ALA A 212 -15.96 -22.27 1.75
N PHE A 213 -14.77 -22.75 2.14
CA PHE A 213 -13.99 -23.69 1.32
C PHE A 213 -14.67 -25.04 1.18
N GLU A 214 -15.37 -25.55 2.20
CA GLU A 214 -16.21 -26.73 2.08
C GLU A 214 -17.33 -26.53 1.04
N THR A 215 -17.97 -25.35 1.05
CA THR A 215 -19.02 -24.99 0.09
C THR A 215 -18.46 -24.87 -1.33
N ILE A 216 -17.30 -24.24 -1.48
CA ILE A 216 -16.57 -24.12 -2.75
C ILE A 216 -16.27 -25.53 -3.29
N SER A 217 -15.76 -26.42 -2.46
CA SER A 217 -15.35 -27.76 -2.88
C SER A 217 -16.52 -28.63 -3.43
N LYS A 218 -17.73 -28.46 -2.89
CA LYS A 218 -18.95 -29.13 -3.38
C LYS A 218 -19.28 -28.73 -4.83
N GLY A 219 -18.99 -27.48 -5.23
CA GLY A 219 -19.15 -27.01 -6.59
C GLY A 219 -18.10 -27.54 -7.57
N ARG A 220 -17.05 -28.22 -7.07
CA ARG A 220 -15.92 -28.77 -7.86
C ARG A 220 -15.37 -27.73 -8.84
N PRO A 221 -15.00 -26.52 -8.41
CA PRO A 221 -14.42 -25.51 -9.29
C PRO A 221 -13.04 -25.96 -9.76
N GLN A 222 -12.67 -25.52 -10.94
CA GLN A 222 -11.37 -25.78 -11.54
C GLN A 222 -10.38 -24.62 -11.25
N GLY A 223 -10.91 -23.50 -10.77
CA GLY A 223 -10.11 -22.34 -10.35
C GLY A 223 -10.89 -21.48 -9.36
N LEU A 224 -10.17 -20.75 -8.51
CA LEU A 224 -10.70 -19.89 -7.46
C LEU A 224 -10.16 -18.48 -7.59
N LEU A 225 -11.01 -17.48 -7.50
CA LEU A 225 -10.67 -16.07 -7.31
C LEU A 225 -10.92 -15.71 -5.84
N VAL A 226 -9.89 -15.31 -5.11
CA VAL A 226 -10.05 -14.73 -3.75
C VAL A 226 -10.15 -13.24 -3.89
N LEU A 227 -11.30 -12.70 -3.49
CA LEU A 227 -11.64 -11.29 -3.59
C LEU A 227 -10.96 -10.47 -2.49
N GLN A 228 -10.90 -9.16 -2.70
CA GLN A 228 -10.34 -8.24 -1.73
C GLN A 228 -11.20 -8.18 -0.47
N TYR A 229 -10.56 -8.46 0.66
CA TYR A 229 -11.10 -8.14 1.97
C TYR A 229 -9.97 -8.13 3.00
N HIS A 230 -9.93 -7.10 3.87
CA HIS A 230 -8.80 -6.91 4.78
C HIS A 230 -8.63 -8.07 5.78
N GLN A 231 -9.73 -8.69 6.26
CA GLN A 231 -9.64 -9.87 7.15
C GLN A 231 -8.97 -11.06 6.45
N PHE A 232 -9.12 -11.22 5.14
CA PHE A 232 -8.45 -12.30 4.41
C PHE A 232 -6.92 -12.19 4.45
N VAL A 233 -6.38 -10.99 4.67
CA VAL A 233 -4.93 -10.79 4.84
C VAL A 233 -4.45 -11.35 6.17
N PHE A 234 -5.25 -11.23 7.24
CA PHE A 234 -4.93 -11.84 8.53
C PHE A 234 -5.04 -13.38 8.49
N GLU A 235 -5.94 -13.91 7.66
CA GLU A 235 -6.16 -15.35 7.45
C GLU A 235 -5.41 -15.88 6.19
N LEU A 236 -4.43 -15.14 5.69
CA LEU A 236 -3.71 -15.43 4.44
C LEU A 236 -3.18 -16.87 4.40
N LYS A 237 -2.47 -17.29 5.47
CA LYS A 237 -1.89 -18.63 5.54
C LYS A 237 -2.99 -19.72 5.47
N ARG A 238 -4.08 -19.54 6.21
CA ARG A 238 -5.24 -20.45 6.20
C ARG A 238 -5.84 -20.57 4.79
N ILE A 239 -6.09 -19.46 4.13
CA ILE A 239 -6.68 -19.42 2.79
C ILE A 239 -5.79 -20.13 1.78
N VAL A 240 -4.47 -19.90 1.83
CA VAL A 240 -3.48 -20.56 0.96
C VAL A 240 -3.44 -22.07 1.22
N ASP A 241 -3.40 -22.49 2.50
CA ASP A 241 -3.36 -23.89 2.88
C ASP A 241 -4.65 -24.64 2.48
N LEU A 242 -5.81 -24.00 2.61
CA LEU A 242 -7.10 -24.57 2.17
C LEU A 242 -7.14 -24.70 0.64
N ALA A 243 -6.71 -23.68 -0.12
CA ALA A 243 -6.64 -23.77 -1.57
C ALA A 243 -5.72 -24.92 -2.02
N ALA A 244 -4.57 -25.10 -1.37
CA ALA A 244 -3.65 -26.21 -1.62
C ALA A 244 -4.26 -27.58 -1.23
N ARG A 245 -4.89 -27.68 -0.06
CA ARG A 245 -5.56 -28.90 0.44
C ARG A 245 -6.65 -29.38 -0.50
N TYR A 246 -7.48 -28.46 -1.00
CA TYR A 246 -8.53 -28.76 -1.95
C TYR A 246 -8.03 -28.83 -3.40
N ARG A 247 -6.73 -28.59 -3.63
CA ARG A 247 -6.08 -28.61 -4.95
C ARG A 247 -6.76 -27.69 -5.96
N ILE A 248 -7.16 -26.49 -5.52
CA ILE A 248 -7.84 -25.50 -6.37
C ILE A 248 -6.83 -24.43 -6.80
N PRO A 249 -6.49 -24.33 -8.10
CA PRO A 249 -5.69 -23.23 -8.63
C PRO A 249 -6.33 -21.89 -8.30
N THR A 250 -5.59 -21.00 -7.64
CA THR A 250 -6.19 -19.79 -7.07
C THR A 250 -5.42 -18.54 -7.49
N ILE A 251 -6.16 -17.50 -7.91
CA ILE A 251 -5.64 -16.15 -8.09
C ILE A 251 -6.08 -15.28 -6.91
N TYR A 252 -5.14 -14.49 -6.43
CA TYR A 252 -5.32 -13.60 -5.29
C TYR A 252 -5.14 -12.14 -5.72
N GLU A 253 -5.54 -11.24 -4.83
CA GLU A 253 -5.34 -9.83 -5.04
C GLU A 253 -3.91 -9.40 -4.75
N LEU A 254 -3.35 -9.82 -3.60
CA LEU A 254 -2.07 -9.31 -3.10
C LEU A 254 -0.92 -10.29 -3.33
N PRO A 255 0.31 -9.78 -3.59
CA PRO A 255 1.51 -10.61 -3.82
C PRO A 255 1.94 -11.44 -2.60
N TYR A 256 1.45 -11.11 -1.41
CA TYR A 256 1.75 -11.87 -0.19
C TYR A 256 1.21 -13.31 -0.24
N PHE A 257 0.09 -13.53 -0.94
CA PHE A 257 -0.49 -14.87 -1.08
C PHE A 257 0.40 -15.82 -1.90
N PRO A 258 0.88 -15.48 -3.11
CA PRO A 258 1.86 -16.34 -3.80
C PRO A 258 3.17 -16.48 -3.05
N GLN A 259 3.63 -15.46 -2.32
CA GLN A 259 4.81 -15.55 -1.46
C GLN A 259 4.64 -16.56 -0.32
N ALA A 260 3.41 -16.74 0.17
CA ALA A 260 3.07 -17.73 1.18
C ALA A 260 2.71 -19.11 0.61
N GLY A 261 2.85 -19.35 -0.69
CA GLY A 261 2.58 -20.62 -1.36
C GLY A 261 1.34 -20.68 -2.24
N GLY A 262 0.60 -19.57 -2.39
CA GLY A 262 -0.51 -19.44 -3.36
C GLY A 262 -0.01 -19.46 -4.80
N LEU A 263 -0.92 -19.64 -5.79
CA LEU A 263 -0.52 -19.83 -7.18
C LEU A 263 -0.11 -18.51 -7.85
N MET A 264 -0.99 -17.51 -7.86
CA MET A 264 -0.67 -16.23 -8.50
C MET A 264 -1.48 -15.07 -7.95
N SER A 265 -1.01 -13.85 -8.14
CA SER A 265 -1.73 -12.62 -7.81
C SER A 265 -1.57 -11.56 -8.89
N TYR A 266 -2.57 -10.66 -8.98
CA TYR A 266 -2.49 -9.48 -9.83
C TYR A 266 -3.05 -8.26 -9.11
N ALA A 267 -2.22 -7.22 -8.94
CA ALA A 267 -2.52 -6.04 -8.14
C ALA A 267 -1.84 -4.77 -8.67
N GLY A 268 -2.27 -3.61 -8.19
CA GLY A 268 -1.46 -2.39 -8.30
C GLY A 268 -0.14 -2.53 -7.54
N ASP A 269 0.96 -2.00 -8.08
CA ASP A 269 2.28 -2.03 -7.42
C ASP A 269 2.27 -1.15 -6.16
N SER A 270 1.98 -1.79 -5.03
CA SER A 270 1.93 -1.12 -3.73
C SER A 270 3.28 -0.51 -3.35
N ARG A 271 4.41 -1.17 -3.70
CA ARG A 271 5.75 -0.69 -3.36
C ARG A 271 6.05 0.64 -4.03
N HIS A 272 5.65 0.80 -5.29
CA HIS A 272 5.76 2.05 -6.01
C HIS A 272 4.91 3.15 -5.36
N GLN A 273 3.65 2.84 -5.04
CA GLN A 273 2.74 3.80 -4.40
C GLN A 273 3.22 4.28 -3.04
N TRP A 274 3.71 3.37 -2.20
CA TRP A 274 4.20 3.72 -0.86
C TRP A 274 5.45 4.62 -0.92
N ARG A 275 6.35 4.40 -1.88
CA ARG A 275 7.46 5.32 -2.14
C ARG A 275 6.96 6.69 -2.58
N ARG A 276 5.93 6.75 -3.45
CA ARG A 276 5.33 7.99 -3.92
C ARG A 276 4.59 8.77 -2.84
N ALA A 277 4.05 8.10 -1.82
CA ALA A 277 3.41 8.77 -0.68
C ALA A 277 4.33 9.80 0.00
N ALA A 278 5.63 9.54 0.03
CA ALA A 278 6.62 10.49 0.54
C ALA A 278 6.60 11.83 -0.22
N ILE A 279 6.30 11.83 -1.52
CA ILE A 279 6.18 13.06 -2.34
C ILE A 279 4.99 13.90 -1.88
N TYR A 280 3.89 13.27 -1.49
CA TYR A 280 2.72 13.96 -0.94
C TYR A 280 3.03 14.57 0.42
N VAL A 281 3.72 13.81 1.27
CA VAL A 281 4.19 14.30 2.57
C VAL A 281 5.11 15.51 2.37
N ASP A 282 6.11 15.42 1.50
CA ASP A 282 7.04 16.53 1.20
C ASP A 282 6.31 17.79 0.73
N LYS A 283 5.41 17.65 -0.25
CA LYS A 283 4.63 18.79 -0.76
C LYS A 283 3.82 19.48 0.34
N ILE A 284 3.14 18.69 1.19
CA ILE A 284 2.28 19.22 2.26
C ILE A 284 3.14 19.86 3.35
N LEU A 285 4.25 19.25 3.75
CA LEU A 285 5.19 19.83 4.73
C LEU A 285 5.84 21.14 4.22
N LYS A 286 5.94 21.31 2.89
CA LYS A 286 6.36 22.54 2.22
C LYS A 286 5.24 23.55 1.96
N GLY A 287 4.03 23.28 2.49
CA GLY A 287 2.89 24.22 2.45
C GLY A 287 1.89 23.99 1.32
N ALA A 288 1.98 22.91 0.55
CA ALA A 288 0.94 22.60 -0.43
C ALA A 288 -0.38 22.24 0.27
N ASN A 289 -1.48 22.77 -0.26
CA ASN A 289 -2.81 22.47 0.25
C ASN A 289 -3.28 21.08 -0.20
N PRO A 290 -3.59 20.12 0.72
CA PRO A 290 -4.10 18.81 0.35
C PRO A 290 -5.39 18.87 -0.49
N ALA A 291 -6.21 19.92 -0.33
CA ALA A 291 -7.43 20.12 -1.12
C ALA A 291 -7.18 20.29 -2.63
N GLU A 292 -5.98 20.67 -3.02
CA GLU A 292 -5.59 20.93 -4.41
C GLU A 292 -4.63 19.86 -4.97
N LEU A 293 -4.13 18.94 -4.13
CA LEU A 293 -3.25 17.86 -4.56
C LEU A 293 -4.08 16.70 -5.12
N PRO A 294 -4.02 16.42 -6.43
CA PRO A 294 -4.80 15.34 -7.03
C PRO A 294 -4.51 14.00 -6.38
N VAL A 295 -5.54 13.18 -6.23
CA VAL A 295 -5.42 11.78 -5.82
C VAL A 295 -4.85 10.98 -6.98
N GLU A 296 -3.78 10.23 -6.72
CA GLU A 296 -3.17 9.36 -7.74
C GLU A 296 -3.78 7.96 -7.73
N GLN A 297 -4.01 7.43 -8.93
CA GLN A 297 -4.36 6.02 -9.14
C GLN A 297 -3.11 5.21 -9.49
N PRO A 298 -3.09 3.88 -9.25
CA PRO A 298 -2.00 3.03 -9.70
C PRO A 298 -1.82 3.12 -11.22
N THR A 299 -0.60 3.33 -11.66
CA THR A 299 -0.22 3.29 -13.08
C THR A 299 0.60 2.06 -13.43
N LYS A 300 1.03 1.32 -12.40
CA LYS A 300 1.78 0.08 -12.52
C LYS A 300 1.03 -1.04 -11.81
N TYR A 301 1.00 -2.19 -12.46
CA TYR A 301 0.39 -3.41 -11.95
C TYR A 301 1.45 -4.50 -11.90
N GLU A 302 1.31 -5.43 -10.97
CA GLU A 302 2.26 -6.51 -10.73
C GLU A 302 1.54 -7.85 -10.83
N LEU A 303 2.03 -8.72 -11.73
CA LEU A 303 1.65 -10.13 -11.82
C LEU A 303 2.74 -10.96 -11.13
N VAL A 304 2.38 -11.64 -10.05
CA VAL A 304 3.27 -12.59 -9.37
C VAL A 304 2.77 -14.01 -9.61
N ILE A 305 3.66 -14.90 -10.02
CA ILE A 305 3.37 -16.32 -10.29
C ILE A 305 4.31 -17.19 -9.46
N ASN A 306 3.76 -18.17 -8.75
CA ASN A 306 4.52 -19.17 -7.99
C ASN A 306 4.56 -20.49 -8.76
N LYS A 307 5.73 -20.80 -9.33
CA LYS A 307 5.93 -22.06 -10.09
C LYS A 307 5.93 -23.31 -9.20
N LYS A 308 6.36 -23.20 -7.94
CA LYS A 308 6.28 -24.32 -7.00
C LYS A 308 4.83 -24.70 -6.74
N ALA A 309 3.95 -23.69 -6.53
CA ALA A 309 2.52 -23.92 -6.37
C ALA A 309 1.90 -24.51 -7.64
N ALA A 310 2.27 -24.01 -8.82
CA ALA A 310 1.81 -24.57 -10.09
C ALA A 310 2.21 -26.03 -10.24
N HIS A 311 3.46 -26.37 -9.97
CA HIS A 311 3.96 -27.75 -10.04
C HIS A 311 3.23 -28.68 -9.05
N ALA A 312 3.00 -28.24 -7.82
CA ALA A 312 2.26 -29.01 -6.81
C ALA A 312 0.81 -29.29 -7.22
N LEU A 313 0.22 -28.39 -8.02
CA LEU A 313 -1.13 -28.54 -8.60
C LEU A 313 -1.14 -29.36 -9.90
N GLY A 314 0.03 -29.72 -10.46
CA GLY A 314 0.18 -30.37 -11.75
C GLY A 314 -0.12 -29.47 -12.93
N LEU A 315 0.10 -28.16 -12.79
CA LEU A 315 -0.16 -27.15 -13.80
C LEU A 315 1.10 -26.74 -14.55
N THR A 316 0.96 -26.56 -15.85
CA THR A 316 1.94 -25.86 -16.67
C THR A 316 1.40 -24.46 -16.97
N ILE A 317 2.07 -23.43 -16.44
CA ILE A 317 1.68 -22.04 -16.69
C ILE A 317 2.04 -21.67 -18.13
N PRO A 318 1.09 -21.12 -18.91
CA PRO A 318 1.33 -20.71 -20.30
C PRO A 318 2.50 -19.71 -20.42
N PRO A 319 3.34 -19.82 -21.47
CA PRO A 319 4.43 -18.87 -21.72
C PRO A 319 3.94 -17.41 -21.81
N SER A 320 2.72 -17.20 -22.32
CA SER A 320 2.09 -15.87 -22.39
C SER A 320 1.87 -15.20 -21.02
N LEU A 321 1.55 -15.99 -19.98
CA LEU A 321 1.45 -15.50 -18.61
C LEU A 321 2.83 -15.30 -17.98
N LEU A 322 3.74 -16.27 -18.15
CA LEU A 322 5.11 -16.15 -17.61
C LEU A 322 5.85 -14.96 -18.20
N GLY A 323 5.68 -14.67 -19.51
CA GLY A 323 6.31 -13.52 -20.15
C GLY A 323 5.77 -12.15 -19.70
N ARG A 324 4.61 -12.13 -19.02
CA ARG A 324 4.02 -10.92 -18.43
C ARG A 324 4.22 -10.83 -16.91
N ALA A 325 4.76 -11.88 -16.29
CA ALA A 325 4.98 -11.89 -14.86
C ALA A 325 6.11 -10.91 -14.48
N ASP A 326 5.82 -10.02 -13.54
CA ASP A 326 6.79 -9.11 -12.95
C ASP A 326 7.67 -9.84 -11.93
N GLN A 327 7.12 -10.87 -11.29
CA GLN A 327 7.84 -11.75 -10.38
C GLN A 327 7.43 -13.20 -10.58
N VAL A 328 8.43 -14.08 -10.70
CA VAL A 328 8.25 -15.54 -10.70
C VAL A 328 8.95 -16.10 -9.47
N ILE A 329 8.21 -16.86 -8.65
CA ILE A 329 8.71 -17.56 -7.47
C ILE A 329 9.02 -18.99 -7.92
N GLU A 330 10.34 -19.34 -7.87
CA GLU A 330 10.88 -20.62 -8.31
C GLU A 330 10.79 -21.69 -7.22
#